data_253d95d41c51eef54a5fb6c06f6ddc14
#
_entry.id   253d95d41c51eef54a5fb6c06f6ddc14
#
_cell.length_a   1.000
_cell.length_b   1.000
_cell.length_c   1.000
_cell.angle_alpha   90.00
_cell.angle_beta   90.00
_cell.angle_gamma   90.00
#
_symmetry.space_group_name_H-M   'P 1'
#
loop_
_entity.id
_entity.type
_entity.pdbx_description
1 polymer ?
#
loop_
_entity_poly.entity_id
_entity_poly.type
_entity_poly.pdbx_seq_one_letter_code
_entity_poly.pdbx_strand_id
1 'polypeptide(L)'
;MEKFTKILSSFHIKDELNPEIWTNPDSPSDTKMKEEIRLRLIEIADAFVEFLGYDIFVQDITMTGSLANYNWSEYSDIDLHVMYDYKESGPEEELFKDLFKLKKTLFNSTHDITVKGYEVELYVQDTNEPHYSTGVYSVLYDEWIEEPEQENVSIDTDVIKGKVEQWQDMIDTVIEDVEEGDEDLESSIEKIDKLKDKIKKYRQCGLEDEGEYSYENLVFKFLRRNGYIQKLFDYQNDLLDKSLSLSE
;
A
#
# COMPACT_ATOMS: atom_id res chain seq x y z
N MET A 1 23.40 -7.04 2.53
CA MET A 1 23.06 -8.20 3.39
C MET A 1 22.16 -7.79 4.56
N GLU A 2 22.52 -6.77 5.32
CA GLU A 2 21.76 -6.29 6.50
C GLU A 2 20.30 -5.85 6.15
N LYS A 3 20.12 -5.00 5.12
CA LYS A 3 18.78 -4.56 4.66
C LYS A 3 17.90 -5.75 4.24
N PHE A 4 18.47 -6.72 3.53
CA PHE A 4 17.74 -7.90 3.06
C PHE A 4 17.18 -8.72 4.24
N THR A 5 18.04 -9.03 5.23
CA THR A 5 17.63 -9.76 6.43
C THR A 5 16.60 -8.99 7.24
N LYS A 6 16.74 -7.66 7.34
CA LYS A 6 15.82 -6.79 8.06
C LYS A 6 14.42 -6.81 7.43
N ILE A 7 14.32 -6.76 6.10
CA ILE A 7 13.04 -6.87 5.40
C ILE A 7 12.40 -8.25 5.63
N LEU A 8 13.16 -9.35 5.54
CA LEU A 8 12.64 -10.69 5.81
C LEU A 8 12.10 -10.82 7.23
N SER A 9 12.85 -10.32 8.22
CA SER A 9 12.41 -10.38 9.62
C SER A 9 11.16 -9.54 9.91
N SER A 10 10.86 -8.55 9.07
CA SER A 10 9.68 -7.71 9.21
C SER A 10 8.35 -8.41 8.86
N PHE A 11 8.41 -9.62 8.29
CA PHE A 11 7.21 -10.41 7.98
C PHE A 11 6.71 -11.29 9.13
N HIS A 12 7.42 -11.32 10.25
CA HIS A 12 6.94 -12.05 11.44
C HIS A 12 5.68 -11.39 11.99
N ILE A 13 4.66 -12.22 12.20
CA ILE A 13 3.42 -11.82 12.87
C ILE A 13 3.74 -11.51 14.33
N LYS A 14 3.18 -10.44 14.84
CA LYS A 14 3.37 -9.98 16.22
C LYS A 14 2.38 -10.65 17.15
N ASP A 15 2.74 -10.73 18.43
CA ASP A 15 1.85 -11.24 19.48
C ASP A 15 0.87 -10.19 19.97
N GLU A 16 1.11 -8.91 19.63
CA GLU A 16 0.30 -7.75 20.04
C GLU A 16 0.15 -6.74 18.91
N LEU A 17 -0.85 -5.90 18.98
CA LEU A 17 -0.99 -4.73 18.11
C LEU A 17 0.13 -3.72 18.39
N ASN A 18 0.33 -2.76 17.50
CA ASN A 18 1.41 -1.79 17.65
C ASN A 18 1.24 -0.93 18.92
N PRO A 19 2.15 -1.05 19.91
CA PRO A 19 2.02 -0.33 21.18
C PRO A 19 2.23 1.18 21.06
N GLU A 20 2.77 1.70 19.96
CA GLU A 20 2.86 3.14 19.71
C GLU A 20 1.51 3.74 19.31
N ILE A 21 0.65 2.95 18.66
CA ILE A 21 -0.66 3.37 18.13
C ILE A 21 -1.78 3.04 19.11
N TRP A 22 -1.75 1.84 19.70
CA TRP A 22 -2.85 1.26 20.47
C TRP A 22 -2.64 1.31 21.98
N THR A 23 -3.72 1.46 22.72
CA THR A 23 -3.78 1.17 24.16
C THR A 23 -3.99 -0.33 24.34
N ASN A 24 -3.56 -0.96 25.41
CA ASN A 24 -3.77 -2.38 25.69
C ASN A 24 -3.57 -3.30 24.45
N PRO A 25 -2.40 -3.24 23.78
CA PRO A 25 -2.21 -3.86 22.46
C PRO A 25 -2.30 -5.40 22.48
N ASP A 26 -2.25 -6.03 23.63
CA ASP A 26 -2.40 -7.46 23.89
C ASP A 26 -3.88 -7.92 24.08
N SER A 27 -4.83 -6.98 24.07
CA SER A 27 -6.25 -7.26 24.28
C SER A 27 -7.12 -6.49 23.29
N PRO A 28 -7.34 -7.00 22.06
CA PRO A 28 -8.06 -6.29 20.99
C PRO A 28 -9.44 -5.77 21.39
N SER A 29 -10.22 -6.58 22.13
CA SER A 29 -11.57 -6.20 22.57
C SER A 29 -11.63 -4.97 23.49
N ASP A 30 -10.53 -4.67 24.21
CA ASP A 30 -10.40 -3.52 25.10
C ASP A 30 -9.45 -2.46 24.54
N THR A 31 -8.94 -2.67 23.33
CA THR A 31 -7.96 -1.80 22.67
C THR A 31 -8.67 -0.64 21.97
N LYS A 32 -8.16 0.55 22.21
CA LYS A 32 -8.54 1.76 21.49
C LYS A 32 -7.30 2.44 20.94
N MET A 33 -7.48 3.23 19.90
CA MET A 33 -6.42 4.10 19.44
C MET A 33 -6.05 5.10 20.55
N LYS A 34 -4.77 5.39 20.71
CA LYS A 34 -4.34 6.44 21.63
C LYS A 34 -4.92 7.78 21.20
N GLU A 35 -5.51 8.51 22.14
CA GLU A 35 -6.26 9.75 21.86
C GLU A 35 -5.43 10.76 21.05
N GLU A 36 -4.15 10.94 21.38
CA GLU A 36 -3.26 11.84 20.66
C GLU A 36 -3.07 11.46 19.18
N ILE A 37 -3.04 10.14 18.89
CA ILE A 37 -2.94 9.62 17.53
C ILE A 37 -4.27 9.85 16.80
N ARG A 38 -5.36 9.45 17.42
CA ARG A 38 -6.72 9.60 16.86
C ARG A 38 -7.01 11.04 16.45
N LEU A 39 -6.79 12.00 17.36
CA LEU A 39 -7.01 13.41 17.08
C LEU A 39 -6.13 13.91 15.92
N ARG A 40 -4.86 13.47 15.87
CA ARG A 40 -3.95 13.85 14.78
C ARG A 40 -4.41 13.27 13.44
N LEU A 41 -4.89 12.03 13.39
CA LEU A 41 -5.40 11.42 12.16
C LEU A 41 -6.66 12.11 11.66
N ILE A 42 -7.55 12.57 12.57
CA ILE A 42 -8.72 13.38 12.20
C ILE A 42 -8.25 14.71 11.57
N GLU A 43 -7.30 15.43 12.19
CA GLU A 43 -6.77 16.68 11.64
C GLU A 43 -6.13 16.48 10.24
N ILE A 44 -5.45 15.36 10.03
CA ILE A 44 -4.85 15.01 8.72
C ILE A 44 -5.94 14.73 7.69
N ALA A 45 -6.98 13.98 8.06
CA ALA A 45 -8.10 13.69 7.19
C ALA A 45 -8.88 14.97 6.82
N ASP A 46 -9.09 15.88 7.78
CA ASP A 46 -9.74 17.18 7.54
C ASP A 46 -8.94 18.03 6.53
N ALA A 47 -7.60 18.09 6.69
CA ALA A 47 -6.73 18.78 5.75
C ALA A 47 -6.78 18.17 4.33
N PHE A 48 -6.89 16.85 4.25
CA PHE A 48 -7.05 16.16 2.97
C PHE A 48 -8.41 16.46 2.33
N VAL A 49 -9.50 16.45 3.09
CA VAL A 49 -10.85 16.82 2.62
C VAL A 49 -10.87 18.26 2.11
N GLU A 50 -10.23 19.19 2.82
CA GLU A 50 -10.06 20.56 2.34
C GLU A 50 -9.29 20.60 1.01
N PHE A 51 -8.22 19.81 0.86
CA PHE A 51 -7.46 19.71 -0.39
C PHE A 51 -8.29 19.10 -1.54
N LEU A 52 -9.24 18.22 -1.27
CA LEU A 52 -10.17 17.72 -2.29
C LEU A 52 -10.95 18.89 -2.94
N GLY A 53 -11.25 19.95 -2.18
CA GLY A 53 -11.85 21.19 -2.67
C GLY A 53 -13.32 21.03 -3.07
N TYR A 54 -14.00 20.05 -2.53
CA TYR A 54 -15.43 19.78 -2.69
C TYR A 54 -16.09 19.63 -1.33
N ASP A 55 -17.30 20.11 -1.21
CA ASP A 55 -18.11 19.92 -0.01
C ASP A 55 -18.70 18.51 -0.04
N ILE A 56 -18.02 17.58 0.62
CA ILE A 56 -18.43 16.17 0.73
C ILE A 56 -18.83 15.84 2.16
N PHE A 57 -19.85 15.00 2.30
CA PHE A 57 -20.23 14.47 3.60
C PHE A 57 -19.38 13.26 3.95
N VAL A 58 -18.40 13.45 4.84
CA VAL A 58 -17.57 12.37 5.38
C VAL A 58 -18.40 11.53 6.33
N GLN A 59 -18.65 10.27 5.98
CA GLN A 59 -19.45 9.36 6.81
C GLN A 59 -18.62 8.76 7.94
N ASP A 60 -17.36 8.44 7.68
CA ASP A 60 -16.40 7.96 8.67
C ASP A 60 -14.96 8.27 8.21
N ILE A 61 -14.03 8.16 9.13
CA ILE A 61 -12.59 8.10 8.87
C ILE A 61 -12.12 6.77 9.45
N THR A 62 -11.64 5.87 8.59
CA THR A 62 -11.23 4.54 9.03
C THR A 62 -9.73 4.32 8.84
N MET A 63 -9.14 3.58 9.74
CA MET A 63 -7.77 3.09 9.63
C MET A 63 -7.79 1.58 9.39
N THR A 64 -7.03 1.15 8.39
CA THR A 64 -6.89 -0.26 8.01
C THR A 64 -5.41 -0.65 7.87
N GLY A 65 -5.13 -1.75 7.21
CA GLY A 65 -3.77 -2.17 6.89
C GLY A 65 -3.03 -2.81 8.06
N SER A 66 -1.71 -2.90 7.91
CA SER A 66 -0.89 -3.68 8.85
C SER A 66 -0.82 -3.09 10.25
N LEU A 67 -0.95 -1.77 10.41
CA LEU A 67 -0.97 -1.11 11.73
C LEU A 67 -2.29 -1.29 12.48
N ALA A 68 -3.37 -1.65 11.78
CA ALA A 68 -4.63 -2.09 12.37
C ALA A 68 -4.68 -3.63 12.57
N ASN A 69 -3.52 -4.31 12.49
CA ASN A 69 -3.41 -5.76 12.50
C ASN A 69 -2.12 -6.23 13.18
N TYR A 70 -1.87 -7.54 13.22
CA TYR A 70 -0.69 -8.17 13.86
C TYR A 70 0.54 -8.28 12.95
N ASN A 71 0.44 -7.91 11.68
CA ASN A 71 1.54 -7.96 10.70
C ASN A 71 2.27 -6.62 10.51
N TRP A 72 2.16 -5.73 11.52
CA TRP A 72 2.85 -4.46 11.51
C TRP A 72 4.38 -4.60 11.64
N SER A 73 5.09 -3.63 11.08
CA SER A 73 6.54 -3.54 11.15
C SER A 73 6.99 -2.09 10.99
N GLU A 74 8.28 -1.83 11.08
CA GLU A 74 8.86 -0.51 10.77
C GLU A 74 8.66 -0.05 9.31
N TYR A 75 8.24 -0.94 8.43
CA TYR A 75 7.91 -0.64 7.03
C TYR A 75 6.41 -0.46 6.81
N SER A 76 5.63 -0.41 7.87
CA SER A 76 4.19 -0.16 7.78
C SER A 76 3.91 1.30 7.57
N ASP A 77 2.81 1.56 6.92
CA ASP A 77 2.16 2.84 6.69
C ASP A 77 0.83 2.88 7.46
N ILE A 78 0.33 4.07 7.73
CA ILE A 78 -1.02 4.28 8.26
C ILE A 78 -1.94 4.48 7.06
N ASP A 79 -2.72 3.44 6.74
CA ASP A 79 -3.74 3.49 5.69
C ASP A 79 -5.00 4.19 6.25
N LEU A 80 -5.19 5.48 5.92
CA LEU A 80 -6.27 6.31 6.42
C LEU A 80 -7.28 6.58 5.32
N HIS A 81 -8.51 6.09 5.51
CA HIS A 81 -9.59 6.17 4.55
C HIS A 81 -10.65 7.17 4.97
N VAL A 82 -10.92 8.15 4.13
CA VAL A 82 -12.08 9.04 4.23
C VAL A 82 -13.25 8.35 3.53
N MET A 83 -14.27 7.96 4.29
CA MET A 83 -15.42 7.21 3.81
C MET A 83 -16.46 8.17 3.23
N TYR A 84 -16.76 8.01 1.94
CA TYR A 84 -17.71 8.84 1.19
C TYR A 84 -18.66 7.98 0.36
N ASP A 85 -19.95 8.31 0.34
CA ASP A 85 -20.90 7.67 -0.57
C ASP A 85 -20.91 8.37 -1.93
N TYR A 86 -20.22 7.77 -2.91
CA TYR A 86 -20.14 8.35 -4.26
C TYR A 86 -21.49 8.49 -4.96
N LYS A 87 -22.55 7.77 -4.52
CA LYS A 87 -23.90 7.96 -5.03
C LYS A 87 -24.46 9.35 -4.73
N GLU A 88 -23.94 10.04 -3.70
CA GLU A 88 -24.29 11.43 -3.41
C GLU A 88 -23.85 12.39 -4.54
N SER A 89 -22.83 12.01 -5.34
CA SER A 89 -22.41 12.76 -6.53
C SER A 89 -23.36 12.62 -7.71
N GLY A 90 -24.37 11.76 -7.61
CA GLY A 90 -25.40 11.56 -8.64
C GLY A 90 -24.81 11.09 -9.98
N PRO A 91 -25.19 11.73 -11.11
CA PRO A 91 -24.71 11.29 -12.44
C PRO A 91 -23.21 11.51 -12.68
N GLU A 92 -22.50 12.21 -11.79
CA GLU A 92 -21.07 12.50 -11.88
C GLU A 92 -20.21 11.54 -11.04
N GLU A 93 -20.78 10.45 -10.55
CA GLU A 93 -20.11 9.47 -9.66
C GLU A 93 -18.73 9.03 -10.18
N GLU A 94 -18.67 8.56 -11.43
CA GLU A 94 -17.41 8.07 -12.03
C GLU A 94 -16.37 9.20 -12.16
N LEU A 95 -16.81 10.41 -12.48
CA LEU A 95 -15.92 11.58 -12.56
C LEU A 95 -15.32 11.89 -11.17
N PHE A 96 -16.11 11.83 -10.10
CA PHE A 96 -15.63 12.07 -8.76
C PHE A 96 -14.67 10.96 -8.28
N LYS A 97 -14.95 9.70 -8.63
CA LYS A 97 -14.02 8.57 -8.35
C LYS A 97 -12.65 8.82 -8.98
N ASP A 98 -12.61 9.16 -10.26
CA ASP A 98 -11.37 9.45 -10.96
C ASP A 98 -10.66 10.69 -10.39
N LEU A 99 -11.41 11.77 -10.14
CA LEU A 99 -10.89 13.02 -9.60
C LEU A 99 -10.27 12.80 -8.20
N PHE A 100 -10.96 12.12 -7.31
CA PHE A 100 -10.47 11.89 -5.95
C PHE A 100 -9.27 10.93 -5.94
N LYS A 101 -9.23 9.96 -6.85
CA LYS A 101 -8.07 9.11 -7.05
C LYS A 101 -6.84 9.91 -7.50
N LEU A 102 -7.01 10.87 -8.42
CA LEU A 102 -5.93 11.75 -8.85
C LEU A 102 -5.49 12.69 -7.72
N LYS A 103 -6.44 13.30 -7.01
CA LYS A 103 -6.14 14.19 -5.88
C LYS A 103 -5.47 13.46 -4.73
N LYS A 104 -5.91 12.25 -4.41
CA LYS A 104 -5.24 11.35 -3.47
C LYS A 104 -3.78 11.12 -3.85
N THR A 105 -3.54 10.75 -5.11
CA THR A 105 -2.16 10.51 -5.60
C THR A 105 -1.32 11.78 -5.50
N LEU A 106 -1.86 12.92 -5.86
CA LEU A 106 -1.17 14.20 -5.76
C LEU A 106 -0.87 14.56 -4.30
N PHE A 107 -1.84 14.43 -3.38
CA PHE A 107 -1.65 14.73 -1.97
C PHE A 107 -0.55 13.86 -1.36
N ASN A 108 -0.66 12.54 -1.50
CA ASN A 108 0.31 11.59 -0.95
C ASN A 108 1.72 11.76 -1.56
N SER A 109 1.83 12.20 -2.83
CA SER A 109 3.14 12.42 -3.47
C SER A 109 3.79 13.76 -3.14
N THR A 110 3.04 14.73 -2.61
CA THR A 110 3.54 16.09 -2.30
C THR A 110 3.71 16.35 -0.81
N HIS A 111 3.27 15.42 0.06
CA HIS A 111 3.34 15.56 1.50
C HIS A 111 3.95 14.31 2.14
N ASP A 112 4.93 14.53 3.00
CA ASP A 112 5.57 13.49 3.82
C ASP A 112 5.02 13.58 5.25
N ILE A 113 3.74 13.20 5.43
CA ILE A 113 3.08 13.27 6.74
C ILE A 113 3.37 12.00 7.52
N THR A 114 3.90 12.13 8.72
CA THR A 114 4.19 10.98 9.59
C THR A 114 3.55 11.14 10.97
N VAL A 115 3.08 10.01 11.52
CA VAL A 115 2.59 9.89 12.89
C VAL A 115 3.33 8.75 13.57
N LYS A 116 4.05 9.04 14.67
CA LYS A 116 4.94 8.08 15.36
C LYS A 116 5.97 7.42 14.44
N GLY A 117 6.41 8.11 13.39
CA GLY A 117 7.39 7.61 12.42
C GLY A 117 6.81 6.74 11.30
N TYR A 118 5.50 6.52 11.27
CA TYR A 118 4.79 5.87 10.18
C TYR A 118 4.24 6.91 9.21
N GLU A 119 4.44 6.70 7.92
CA GLU A 119 3.84 7.52 6.86
C GLU A 119 2.32 7.36 6.86
N VAL A 120 1.59 8.45 6.59
CA VAL A 120 0.14 8.43 6.49
C VAL A 120 -0.25 8.47 5.02
N GLU A 121 -0.79 7.37 4.50
CA GLU A 121 -1.39 7.31 3.18
C GLU A 121 -2.90 7.54 3.26
N LEU A 122 -3.38 8.55 2.54
CA LEU A 122 -4.78 8.94 2.52
C LEU A 122 -5.50 8.35 1.31
N TYR A 123 -6.74 7.94 1.52
CA TYR A 123 -7.63 7.39 0.50
C TYR A 123 -9.02 8.00 0.62
N VAL A 124 -9.76 8.10 -0.49
CA VAL A 124 -11.23 8.24 -0.46
C VAL A 124 -11.81 6.89 -0.85
N GLN A 125 -12.61 6.31 0.01
CA GLN A 125 -13.22 5.00 -0.20
C GLN A 125 -14.74 5.11 -0.24
N ASP A 126 -15.34 4.37 -1.19
CA ASP A 126 -16.80 4.25 -1.28
C ASP A 126 -17.34 3.46 -0.06
N THR A 127 -18.28 4.02 0.65
CA THR A 127 -18.97 3.34 1.76
C THR A 127 -19.73 2.09 1.32
N ASN A 128 -20.02 1.98 0.02
CA ASN A 128 -20.70 0.81 -0.56
C ASN A 128 -19.72 -0.31 -0.98
N GLU A 129 -18.40 -0.08 -0.91
CA GLU A 129 -17.40 -1.09 -1.20
C GLU A 129 -17.06 -1.89 0.06
N PRO A 130 -16.91 -3.23 -0.06
CA PRO A 130 -16.54 -4.05 1.08
C PRO A 130 -15.10 -3.73 1.56
N HIS A 131 -14.87 -3.85 2.84
CA HIS A 131 -13.52 -3.86 3.39
C HIS A 131 -12.86 -5.22 3.12
N TYR A 132 -11.59 -5.19 2.72
CA TYR A 132 -10.78 -6.40 2.52
C TYR A 132 -9.77 -6.62 3.64
N SER A 133 -9.64 -5.66 4.55
CA SER A 133 -8.75 -5.76 5.71
C SER A 133 -9.40 -6.56 6.83
N THR A 134 -8.61 -7.38 7.52
CA THR A 134 -9.04 -8.16 8.68
C THR A 134 -9.16 -7.32 9.96
N GLY A 135 -8.57 -6.11 9.98
CA GLY A 135 -8.73 -5.13 11.04
C GLY A 135 -9.14 -3.78 10.45
N VAL A 136 -10.29 -3.25 10.90
CA VAL A 136 -10.84 -1.96 10.48
C VAL A 136 -11.26 -1.17 11.70
N TYR A 137 -10.65 0.00 11.92
CA TYR A 137 -10.94 0.87 13.04
C TYR A 137 -11.56 2.19 12.59
N SER A 138 -12.71 2.56 13.15
CA SER A 138 -13.26 3.88 12.99
C SER A 138 -12.48 4.87 13.85
N VAL A 139 -11.73 5.74 13.21
CA VAL A 139 -11.00 6.84 13.85
C VAL A 139 -11.96 7.93 14.32
N LEU A 140 -13.03 8.16 13.56
CA LEU A 140 -14.03 9.18 13.88
C LEU A 140 -14.85 8.79 15.12
N TYR A 141 -15.34 7.56 15.17
CA TYR A 141 -16.19 7.08 16.27
C TYR A 141 -15.44 6.38 17.40
N ASP A 142 -14.12 6.19 17.27
CA ASP A 142 -13.25 5.58 18.29
C ASP A 142 -13.65 4.15 18.64
N GLU A 143 -13.89 3.31 17.62
CA GLU A 143 -14.32 1.92 17.81
C GLU A 143 -13.85 1.00 16.66
N TRP A 144 -13.73 -0.28 16.95
CA TRP A 144 -13.50 -1.28 15.94
C TRP A 144 -14.76 -1.54 15.13
N ILE A 145 -14.68 -1.45 13.81
CA ILE A 145 -15.70 -1.95 12.88
C ILE A 145 -15.48 -3.45 12.68
N GLU A 146 -14.23 -3.85 12.48
CA GLU A 146 -13.78 -5.25 12.45
C GLU A 146 -12.55 -5.38 13.34
N GLU A 147 -12.66 -6.20 14.39
CA GLU A 147 -11.52 -6.49 15.27
C GLU A 147 -10.52 -7.40 14.56
N PRO A 148 -9.20 -7.09 14.61
CA PRO A 148 -8.20 -7.92 13.97
C PRO A 148 -8.09 -9.29 14.66
N GLU A 149 -8.10 -10.35 13.87
CA GLU A 149 -7.83 -11.70 14.36
C GLU A 149 -6.34 -12.03 14.24
N GLN A 150 -5.76 -12.56 15.31
CA GLN A 150 -4.40 -13.05 15.27
C GLN A 150 -4.34 -14.38 14.54
N GLU A 151 -3.79 -14.37 13.34
CA GLU A 151 -3.60 -15.59 12.55
C GLU A 151 -2.34 -16.34 12.98
N ASN A 152 -2.47 -17.64 13.17
CA ASN A 152 -1.32 -18.51 13.49
C ASN A 152 -0.69 -19.04 12.19
N VAL A 153 -0.10 -18.15 11.41
CA VAL A 153 0.56 -18.48 10.14
C VAL A 153 2.06 -18.64 10.36
N SER A 154 2.60 -19.78 9.93
CA SER A 154 4.04 -20.01 9.92
C SER A 154 4.62 -19.56 8.58
N ILE A 155 5.39 -18.47 8.59
CA ILE A 155 6.04 -17.92 7.40
C ILE A 155 7.45 -18.49 7.29
N ASP A 156 7.71 -19.27 6.21
CA ASP A 156 9.04 -19.74 5.87
C ASP A 156 9.82 -18.67 5.10
N THR A 157 10.74 -18.00 5.79
CA THR A 157 11.55 -16.92 5.22
C THR A 157 12.55 -17.41 4.17
N ASP A 158 12.97 -18.68 4.19
CA ASP A 158 13.87 -19.23 3.18
C ASP A 158 13.15 -19.41 1.84
N VAL A 159 11.87 -19.80 1.87
CA VAL A 159 11.02 -19.85 0.68
C VAL A 159 10.85 -18.45 0.07
N ILE A 160 10.55 -17.43 0.90
CA ILE A 160 10.45 -16.05 0.43
C ILE A 160 11.76 -15.61 -0.21
N LYS A 161 12.88 -15.87 0.46
CA LYS A 161 14.22 -15.51 -0.02
C LYS A 161 14.47 -16.07 -1.41
N GLY A 162 14.26 -17.38 -1.62
CA GLY A 162 14.48 -18.03 -2.89
C GLY A 162 13.61 -17.46 -4.03
N LYS A 163 12.32 -17.19 -3.72
CA LYS A 163 11.41 -16.55 -4.68
C LYS A 163 11.81 -15.10 -4.98
N VAL A 164 12.25 -14.33 -3.99
CA VAL A 164 12.74 -12.95 -4.17
C VAL A 164 13.96 -12.91 -5.07
N GLU A 165 14.96 -13.75 -4.81
CA GLU A 165 16.17 -13.83 -5.64
C GLU A 165 15.82 -14.13 -7.11
N GLN A 166 14.90 -15.07 -7.36
CA GLN A 166 14.43 -15.37 -8.72
C GLN A 166 13.77 -14.16 -9.41
N TRP A 167 12.95 -13.40 -8.68
CA TRP A 167 12.32 -12.21 -9.23
C TRP A 167 13.30 -11.07 -9.46
N GLN A 168 14.28 -10.88 -8.58
CA GLN A 168 15.35 -9.90 -8.75
C GLN A 168 16.18 -10.21 -10.00
N ASP A 169 16.63 -11.47 -10.16
CA ASP A 169 17.37 -11.93 -11.33
C ASP A 169 16.56 -11.71 -12.62
N MET A 170 15.25 -12.02 -12.59
CA MET A 170 14.37 -11.81 -13.75
C MET A 170 14.25 -10.33 -14.12
N ILE A 171 14.11 -9.45 -13.12
CA ILE A 171 14.00 -8.00 -13.31
C ILE A 171 15.32 -7.46 -13.89
N ASP A 172 16.43 -7.83 -13.27
CA ASP A 172 17.76 -7.38 -13.71
C ASP A 172 18.07 -7.88 -15.13
N THR A 173 17.80 -9.15 -15.44
CA THR A 173 17.97 -9.71 -16.80
C THR A 173 17.14 -8.95 -17.85
N VAL A 174 15.87 -8.64 -17.56
CA VAL A 174 15.02 -7.90 -18.53
C VAL A 174 15.53 -6.48 -18.75
N ILE A 175 16.04 -5.81 -17.71
CA ILE A 175 16.64 -4.48 -17.84
C ILE A 175 17.94 -4.56 -18.67
N GLU A 176 18.82 -5.52 -18.37
CA GLU A 176 20.06 -5.75 -19.12
C GLU A 176 19.78 -6.06 -20.60
N ASP A 177 18.81 -6.95 -20.88
CA ASP A 177 18.40 -7.28 -22.25
C ASP A 177 17.88 -6.07 -23.04
N VAL A 178 17.24 -5.12 -22.37
CA VAL A 178 16.77 -3.86 -22.97
C VAL A 178 17.94 -2.89 -23.19
N GLU A 179 18.90 -2.82 -22.25
CA GLU A 179 20.05 -1.92 -22.34
C GLU A 179 21.06 -2.36 -23.41
N GLU A 180 21.28 -3.67 -23.55
CA GLU A 180 22.24 -4.24 -24.47
C GLU A 180 21.66 -4.59 -25.87
N GLY A 181 20.29 -4.62 -25.94
CA GLY A 181 19.59 -5.00 -27.17
C GLY A 181 19.58 -3.89 -28.22
N ASP A 182 19.59 -4.29 -29.50
CA ASP A 182 19.38 -3.41 -30.65
C ASP A 182 17.88 -3.19 -30.95
N GLU A 183 17.00 -3.41 -29.95
CA GLU A 183 15.56 -3.29 -30.14
C GLU A 183 15.11 -1.83 -30.15
N ASP A 184 13.98 -1.58 -30.84
CA ASP A 184 13.36 -0.25 -30.78
C ASP A 184 12.76 0.02 -29.39
N LEU A 185 12.62 1.29 -29.04
CA LEU A 185 12.14 1.73 -27.74
C LEU A 185 10.72 1.23 -27.41
N GLU A 186 9.86 1.08 -28.44
CA GLU A 186 8.47 0.59 -28.26
C GLU A 186 8.47 -0.87 -27.79
N SER A 187 9.25 -1.72 -28.44
CA SER A 187 9.44 -3.13 -28.03
C SER A 187 10.03 -3.25 -26.61
N SER A 188 10.97 -2.36 -26.27
CA SER A 188 11.58 -2.30 -24.94
C SER A 188 10.56 -1.93 -23.85
N ILE A 189 9.74 -0.93 -24.09
CA ILE A 189 8.64 -0.53 -23.17
C ILE A 189 7.65 -1.68 -22.99
N GLU A 190 7.27 -2.36 -24.10
CA GLU A 190 6.36 -3.51 -24.04
C GLU A 190 6.89 -4.67 -23.20
N LYS A 191 8.20 -4.93 -23.23
CA LYS A 191 8.84 -5.95 -22.37
C LYS A 191 8.72 -5.61 -20.89
N ILE A 192 8.98 -4.35 -20.53
CA ILE A 192 8.83 -3.88 -19.14
C ILE A 192 7.38 -3.95 -18.68
N ASP A 193 6.41 -3.56 -19.51
CA ASP A 193 4.99 -3.67 -19.22
C ASP A 193 4.55 -5.12 -18.97
N LYS A 194 4.98 -6.05 -19.80
CA LYS A 194 4.73 -7.49 -19.61
C LYS A 194 5.27 -8.01 -18.27
N LEU A 195 6.47 -7.54 -17.87
CA LEU A 195 7.06 -7.91 -16.59
C LEU A 195 6.28 -7.33 -15.41
N LYS A 196 5.89 -6.05 -15.49
CA LYS A 196 5.03 -5.40 -14.47
C LYS A 196 3.70 -6.11 -14.32
N ASP A 197 3.05 -6.45 -15.42
CA ASP A 197 1.80 -7.21 -15.43
C ASP A 197 1.98 -8.60 -14.81
N LYS A 198 3.09 -9.28 -15.07
CA LYS A 198 3.41 -10.58 -14.49
C LYS A 198 3.56 -10.48 -12.97
N ILE A 199 4.27 -9.46 -12.48
CA ILE A 199 4.42 -9.21 -11.04
C ILE A 199 3.07 -8.90 -10.40
N LYS A 200 2.24 -8.07 -11.04
CA LYS A 200 0.89 -7.73 -10.55
C LYS A 200 0.00 -8.96 -10.46
N LYS A 201 -0.04 -9.79 -11.50
CA LYS A 201 -0.81 -11.03 -11.53
C LYS A 201 -0.31 -12.03 -10.48
N TYR A 202 0.99 -12.16 -10.32
CA TYR A 202 1.61 -13.01 -9.31
C TYR A 202 1.10 -12.65 -7.91
N ARG A 203 1.16 -11.35 -7.54
CA ARG A 203 0.62 -10.86 -6.26
C ARG A 203 -0.87 -11.12 -6.13
N GLN A 204 -1.65 -10.84 -7.17
CA GLN A 204 -3.11 -10.96 -7.14
C GLN A 204 -3.54 -12.41 -6.91
N CYS A 205 -2.93 -13.38 -7.61
CA CYS A 205 -3.20 -14.79 -7.38
C CYS A 205 -2.98 -15.20 -5.91
N GLY A 206 -1.85 -14.78 -5.32
CA GLY A 206 -1.59 -15.09 -3.91
C GLY A 206 -2.62 -14.47 -2.96
N LEU A 207 -3.02 -13.22 -3.22
CA LEU A 207 -4.05 -12.55 -2.41
C LEU A 207 -5.42 -13.24 -2.51
N GLU A 208 -5.78 -13.76 -3.69
CA GLU A 208 -7.05 -14.47 -3.92
C GLU A 208 -7.03 -15.89 -3.31
N ASP A 209 -5.88 -16.57 -3.32
CA ASP A 209 -5.75 -17.96 -2.86
C ASP A 209 -5.50 -18.07 -1.34
N GLU A 210 -4.54 -17.32 -0.80
CA GLU A 210 -4.05 -17.46 0.59
C GLU A 210 -4.07 -16.11 1.36
N GLY A 211 -4.59 -15.04 0.76
CA GLY A 211 -4.71 -13.74 1.40
C GLY A 211 -3.38 -12.99 1.56
N GLU A 212 -3.33 -12.11 2.56
CA GLU A 212 -2.21 -11.19 2.73
C GLU A 212 -0.90 -11.85 3.17
N TYR A 213 -0.96 -13.05 3.73
CA TYR A 213 0.22 -13.83 4.14
C TYR A 213 0.72 -14.79 3.07
N SER A 214 0.13 -14.80 1.86
CA SER A 214 0.63 -15.59 0.74
C SER A 214 2.08 -15.25 0.42
N TYR A 215 2.84 -16.26 0.04
CA TYR A 215 4.23 -16.05 -0.38
C TYR A 215 4.34 -15.02 -1.52
N GLU A 216 3.40 -15.03 -2.44
CA GLU A 216 3.31 -14.13 -3.58
C GLU A 216 3.18 -12.67 -3.13
N ASN A 217 2.32 -12.38 -2.16
CA ASN A 217 2.17 -11.04 -1.61
C ASN A 217 3.39 -10.63 -0.78
N LEU A 218 3.96 -11.53 0.02
CA LEU A 218 5.16 -11.25 0.82
C LEU A 218 6.38 -10.98 -0.07
N VAL A 219 6.56 -11.73 -1.15
CA VAL A 219 7.60 -11.47 -2.16
C VAL A 219 7.39 -10.11 -2.81
N PHE A 220 6.16 -9.75 -3.19
CA PHE A 220 5.85 -8.43 -3.73
C PHE A 220 6.17 -7.31 -2.71
N LYS A 221 5.74 -7.48 -1.44
CA LYS A 221 6.08 -6.55 -0.36
C LYS A 221 7.60 -6.40 -0.20
N PHE A 222 8.35 -7.50 -0.32
CA PHE A 222 9.81 -7.47 -0.28
C PHE A 222 10.40 -6.67 -1.43
N LEU A 223 10.00 -6.96 -2.67
CA LEU A 223 10.50 -6.26 -3.87
C LEU A 223 10.20 -4.75 -3.79
N ARG A 224 9.01 -4.36 -3.28
CA ARG A 224 8.65 -2.97 -3.02
C ARG A 224 9.59 -2.33 -2.00
N ARG A 225 9.76 -2.94 -0.82
CA ARG A 225 10.62 -2.43 0.28
C ARG A 225 12.10 -2.37 -0.10
N ASN A 226 12.53 -3.25 -0.98
CA ASN A 226 13.91 -3.28 -1.47
C ASN A 226 14.16 -2.36 -2.67
N GLY A 227 13.11 -1.73 -3.23
CA GLY A 227 13.19 -0.75 -4.30
C GLY A 227 13.14 -1.32 -5.73
N TYR A 228 12.98 -2.64 -5.89
CA TYR A 228 12.92 -3.26 -7.23
C TYR A 228 11.67 -2.87 -8.02
N ILE A 229 10.55 -2.70 -7.34
CA ILE A 229 9.31 -2.23 -7.98
C ILE A 229 9.50 -0.79 -8.49
N GLN A 230 10.08 0.09 -7.67
CA GLN A 230 10.38 1.46 -8.07
C GLN A 230 11.37 1.50 -9.23
N LYS A 231 12.44 0.69 -9.19
CA LYS A 231 13.42 0.58 -10.28
C LYS A 231 12.76 0.29 -11.64
N LEU A 232 11.77 -0.62 -11.67
CA LEU A 232 11.02 -0.92 -12.91
C LEU A 232 10.18 0.26 -13.41
N PHE A 233 9.51 0.98 -12.50
CA PHE A 233 8.71 2.14 -12.88
C PHE A 233 9.59 3.28 -13.40
N ASP A 234 10.67 3.60 -12.70
CA ASP A 234 11.61 4.64 -13.11
C ASP A 234 12.22 4.32 -14.46
N TYR A 235 12.66 3.05 -14.65
CA TYR A 235 13.24 2.61 -15.91
C TYR A 235 12.26 2.71 -17.09
N GLN A 236 11.00 2.34 -16.89
CA GLN A 236 9.96 2.49 -17.91
C GLN A 236 9.72 3.96 -18.27
N ASN A 237 9.64 4.84 -17.26
CA ASN A 237 9.46 6.27 -17.49
C ASN A 237 10.64 6.85 -18.29
N ASP A 238 11.86 6.47 -17.96
CA ASP A 238 13.07 6.87 -18.69
C ASP A 238 13.03 6.42 -20.16
N LEU A 239 12.56 5.20 -20.45
CA LEU A 239 12.39 4.72 -21.82
C LEU A 239 11.31 5.51 -22.57
N LEU A 240 10.17 5.78 -21.91
CA LEU A 240 9.10 6.57 -22.50
C LEU A 240 9.57 8.01 -22.78
N ASP A 241 10.24 8.65 -21.84
CA ASP A 241 10.78 9.98 -22.01
C ASP A 241 11.79 10.04 -23.18
N LYS A 242 12.65 9.03 -23.30
CA LYS A 242 13.56 8.89 -24.46
C LYS A 242 12.81 8.72 -25.78
N SER A 243 11.71 7.93 -25.78
CA SER A 243 10.90 7.68 -26.99
C SER A 243 10.16 8.92 -27.50
N LEU A 244 9.78 9.82 -26.58
CA LEU A 244 9.02 11.04 -26.89
C LEU A 244 9.94 12.26 -27.09
N SER A 245 11.20 12.19 -26.69
CA SER A 245 12.16 13.29 -26.83
C SER A 245 12.77 13.33 -28.22
N LEU A 246 12.85 14.52 -28.84
CA LEU A 246 13.62 14.78 -30.03
C LEU A 246 15.05 15.17 -29.60
N SER A 247 16.02 14.28 -29.88
CA SER A 247 17.42 14.64 -29.74
C SER A 247 17.83 15.53 -30.92
N GLU A 248 18.50 16.66 -30.64
CA GLU A 248 19.13 17.49 -31.69
C GLU A 248 20.26 16.75 -32.39
#